data_5cb007154b437f53373b9942889610d3
#
_entry.id   5cb007154b437f53373b9942889610d3
#
_cell.length_a   1.000
_cell.length_b   1.000
_cell.length_c   1.000
_cell.angle_alpha   90.00
_cell.angle_beta   90.00
_cell.angle_gamma   90.00
#
_symmetry.space_group_name_H-M   'P 1'
#
loop_
_entity.id
_entity.type
_entity.pdbx_description
1 polymer ?
#
loop_
_entity_poly.entity_id
_entity_poly.type
_entity_poly.pdbx_seq_one_letter_code
_entity_poly.pdbx_strand_id
1 'polypeptide(L)'
;MKIINKYILVAAASLSVVACSQDDGLSNSYLKDSDAVHITAQVGSNEATGGFISRSNPLGSEVEQAKFNEDDAISVVADNQDAVTYSYDGTSWSPKEKGLHLVWNSNEMNFKAFYPANANDASFTDFTLPTAYNSVEDLALGDYMTFSGSRKRSSDNDGVNLEMERKMVRIVVGLRDVNVWGDTMDEGLELTEVIIHPNTNGYSNGEVVPADSKDVSVKAYKHTDGKFYALITPTMPVSDMYNYLLFMTVKVAKPDGTGEQEFEVRRIPHTGTEAGSSYEYFLKIGKDELVVDKITVSDWKTGEAIPGGEALDD
;
A
#
# COMPACT_ATOMS: atom_id res chain seq x y z
N MET A 1 70.72 -26.57 47.38
CA MET A 1 69.67 -25.69 46.90
C MET A 1 68.84 -26.46 45.85
N LYS A 2 67.62 -26.90 46.19
CA LYS A 2 66.80 -27.80 45.37
C LYS A 2 65.69 -27.02 44.75
N ILE A 3 65.62 -27.07 43.39
CA ILE A 3 64.55 -26.49 42.62
C ILE A 3 63.55 -27.61 42.34
N ILE A 4 62.36 -27.45 42.78
CA ILE A 4 61.26 -28.39 42.55
C ILE A 4 60.43 -27.86 41.41
N ASN A 5 60.40 -28.56 40.29
CA ASN A 5 59.52 -28.32 39.17
C ASN A 5 58.15 -28.88 39.47
N LYS A 6 57.14 -28.02 39.53
CA LYS A 6 55.72 -28.43 39.55
C LYS A 6 55.16 -28.36 38.13
N TYR A 7 54.77 -29.51 37.61
CA TYR A 7 54.00 -29.62 36.36
C TYR A 7 52.56 -29.33 36.73
N ILE A 8 52.00 -28.28 36.13
CA ILE A 8 50.58 -27.98 36.14
C ILE A 8 49.98 -28.66 34.94
N LEU A 9 49.13 -29.65 35.18
CA LEU A 9 48.31 -30.32 34.18
C LEU A 9 47.09 -29.45 33.92
N VAL A 10 47.03 -28.81 32.74
CA VAL A 10 45.81 -28.09 32.31
C VAL A 10 44.93 -29.09 31.60
N ALA A 11 43.86 -29.50 32.27
CA ALA A 11 42.79 -30.24 31.65
C ALA A 11 41.92 -29.28 30.84
N ALA A 12 42.00 -29.35 29.53
CA ALA A 12 41.10 -28.66 28.61
C ALA A 12 39.75 -29.38 28.62
N ALA A 13 38.81 -28.86 29.37
CA ALA A 13 37.41 -29.24 29.25
C ALA A 13 36.87 -28.65 27.95
N SER A 14 36.71 -29.45 26.91
CA SER A 14 35.98 -29.11 25.70
C SER A 14 34.51 -29.05 26.06
N LEU A 15 34.01 -27.85 26.33
CA LEU A 15 32.59 -27.54 26.30
C LEU A 15 32.10 -27.66 24.84
N SER A 16 31.56 -28.80 24.51
CA SER A 16 30.71 -28.94 23.32
C SER A 16 29.45 -28.12 23.58
N VAL A 17 29.42 -26.89 23.06
CA VAL A 17 28.20 -26.13 22.92
C VAL A 17 27.37 -26.91 21.91
N VAL A 18 26.42 -27.70 22.39
CA VAL A 18 25.29 -28.15 21.58
C VAL A 18 24.50 -26.88 21.35
N ALA A 19 24.75 -26.22 20.23
CA ALA A 19 23.82 -25.27 19.69
C ALA A 19 22.55 -26.09 19.38
N CYS A 20 21.59 -26.08 20.30
CA CYS A 20 20.22 -26.32 19.92
C CYS A 20 19.89 -25.23 18.93
N SER A 21 20.01 -25.49 17.64
CA SER A 21 19.20 -24.82 16.65
C SER A 21 17.75 -25.08 17.12
N GLN A 22 17.14 -24.10 17.74
CA GLN A 22 15.69 -24.03 17.75
C GLN A 22 15.30 -23.92 16.26
N ASP A 23 15.21 -25.06 15.64
CA ASP A 23 14.53 -25.25 14.38
C ASP A 23 13.07 -24.94 14.72
N ASP A 24 12.66 -23.71 14.43
CA ASP A 24 11.29 -23.28 14.58
C ASP A 24 10.47 -24.20 13.70
N GLY A 25 9.83 -25.20 14.32
CA GLY A 25 9.14 -26.29 13.64
C GLY A 25 7.93 -25.88 12.77
N LEU A 26 7.83 -24.59 12.41
CA LEU A 26 6.90 -24.02 11.47
C LEU A 26 7.31 -24.32 10.01
N SER A 27 8.59 -24.11 9.66
CA SER A 27 9.08 -24.30 8.30
C SER A 27 9.13 -25.78 7.90
N ASN A 28 9.28 -26.69 8.86
CA ASN A 28 9.57 -28.08 8.56
C ASN A 28 8.36 -28.92 8.12
N SER A 29 7.13 -28.63 8.59
CA SER A 29 5.94 -29.36 8.14
C SER A 29 5.43 -28.85 6.80
N TYR A 30 5.38 -27.54 6.60
CA TYR A 30 4.97 -26.89 5.36
C TYR A 30 5.89 -27.22 4.20
N LEU A 31 7.21 -27.11 4.39
CA LEU A 31 8.21 -27.43 3.36
C LEU A 31 8.35 -28.92 3.04
N LYS A 32 7.89 -29.80 3.95
CA LYS A 32 7.92 -31.26 3.76
C LYS A 32 6.62 -31.83 3.23
N ASP A 33 5.55 -31.07 3.23
CA ASP A 33 4.27 -31.48 2.66
C ASP A 33 4.32 -31.34 1.14
N SER A 34 4.33 -32.46 0.44
CA SER A 34 4.35 -32.50 -1.03
C SER A 34 3.10 -31.87 -1.65
N ASP A 35 2.02 -31.77 -0.90
CA ASP A 35 0.75 -31.21 -1.36
C ASP A 35 0.56 -29.76 -0.91
N ALA A 36 1.49 -29.18 -0.13
CA ALA A 36 1.44 -27.79 0.25
C ALA A 36 1.46 -26.86 -0.97
N VAL A 37 0.62 -25.82 -0.92
CA VAL A 37 0.63 -24.72 -1.90
C VAL A 37 1.68 -23.71 -1.49
N HIS A 38 2.79 -23.65 -2.21
CA HIS A 38 3.78 -22.58 -2.02
C HIS A 38 3.29 -21.31 -2.67
N ILE A 39 3.27 -20.21 -1.92
CA ILE A 39 2.77 -18.91 -2.38
C ILE A 39 3.94 -18.00 -2.68
N THR A 40 3.86 -17.32 -3.81
CA THR A 40 4.61 -16.09 -4.10
C THR A 40 3.62 -14.99 -4.46
N ALA A 41 3.87 -13.77 -4.05
CA ALA A 41 3.01 -12.64 -4.37
C ALA A 41 3.84 -11.45 -4.85
N GLN A 42 3.31 -10.75 -5.85
CA GLN A 42 3.89 -9.53 -6.39
C GLN A 42 2.79 -8.50 -6.64
N VAL A 43 3.14 -7.23 -6.73
CA VAL A 43 2.21 -6.16 -7.06
C VAL A 43 2.23 -5.95 -8.57
N GLY A 44 1.05 -6.08 -9.21
CA GLY A 44 0.91 -5.95 -10.66
C GLY A 44 1.49 -7.12 -11.47
N SER A 45 1.41 -7.02 -12.79
CA SER A 45 1.83 -8.04 -13.75
C SER A 45 3.29 -7.89 -14.21
N ASN A 46 4.10 -7.06 -13.57
CA ASN A 46 5.48 -6.84 -14.01
C ASN A 46 6.31 -8.09 -13.78
N GLU A 47 6.65 -8.77 -14.86
CA GLU A 47 7.84 -9.62 -14.96
C GLU A 47 9.08 -8.72 -14.79
N ALA A 48 9.35 -8.28 -13.57
CA ALA A 48 10.61 -7.65 -13.26
C ALA A 48 11.68 -8.72 -13.43
N THR A 49 12.30 -8.73 -14.59
CA THR A 49 13.48 -9.51 -14.89
C THR A 49 14.55 -9.29 -13.84
N GLY A 50 14.66 -10.24 -12.95
CA GLY A 50 15.86 -10.48 -12.17
C GLY A 50 16.15 -9.55 -11.02
N GLY A 51 15.92 -10.03 -9.82
CA GLY A 51 16.62 -9.56 -8.63
C GLY A 51 15.72 -8.88 -7.60
N PHE A 52 15.54 -9.61 -6.53
CA PHE A 52 15.28 -9.18 -5.16
C PHE A 52 14.90 -7.71 -5.00
N ILE A 53 13.71 -7.42 -4.58
CA ILE A 53 13.50 -6.23 -3.78
C ILE A 53 12.05 -6.10 -3.26
N SER A 54 11.89 -5.66 -2.05
CA SER A 54 10.66 -5.55 -1.29
C SER A 54 10.16 -4.11 -1.17
N ARG A 55 8.89 -3.90 -1.14
CA ARG A 55 8.07 -2.93 -0.39
C ARG A 55 6.83 -2.45 -1.13
N SER A 56 5.65 -2.72 -0.59
CA SER A 56 4.48 -1.89 -0.80
C SER A 56 4.75 -0.53 -0.13
N ASN A 57 5.38 0.38 -0.86
CA ASN A 57 5.62 1.74 -0.38
C ASN A 57 4.90 2.70 -1.32
N PRO A 58 3.71 3.22 -0.96
CA PRO A 58 2.96 4.12 -1.83
C PRO A 58 3.67 5.41 -2.19
N LEU A 59 4.77 5.75 -1.48
CA LEU A 59 5.59 6.94 -1.69
C LEU A 59 6.97 6.65 -2.26
N GLY A 60 7.35 5.37 -2.38
CA GLY A 60 8.64 4.96 -2.90
C GLY A 60 8.81 5.21 -4.40
N SER A 61 9.99 4.92 -4.92
CA SER A 61 10.24 4.85 -6.36
C SER A 61 9.31 3.82 -7.01
N GLU A 62 9.14 3.88 -8.34
CA GLU A 62 8.32 2.93 -9.10
C GLU A 62 8.67 1.47 -8.78
N VAL A 63 9.96 1.20 -8.62
CA VAL A 63 10.48 -0.12 -8.25
C VAL A 63 10.06 -0.50 -6.83
N GLU A 64 10.05 0.42 -5.88
CA GLU A 64 9.64 0.18 -4.48
C GLU A 64 8.12 0.03 -4.35
N GLN A 65 7.36 0.70 -5.20
CA GLN A 65 5.90 0.60 -5.21
C GLN A 65 5.37 -0.75 -5.72
N ALA A 66 6.20 -1.54 -6.40
CA ALA A 66 5.85 -2.84 -6.96
C ALA A 66 6.10 -4.03 -6.00
N LYS A 67 6.39 -3.81 -4.73
CA LYS A 67 6.92 -4.86 -3.84
C LYS A 67 6.28 -4.85 -2.47
N PHE A 68 6.34 -6.01 -1.79
CA PHE A 68 5.93 -6.19 -0.41
C PHE A 68 7.08 -5.92 0.56
N ASN A 69 6.76 -5.45 1.77
CA ASN A 69 7.71 -5.25 2.86
C ASN A 69 7.90 -6.53 3.67
N GLU A 70 9.02 -6.65 4.36
CA GLU A 70 9.15 -7.57 5.49
C GLU A 70 8.00 -7.30 6.48
N ASP A 71 7.39 -8.36 6.99
CA ASP A 71 6.19 -8.38 7.83
C ASP A 71 4.86 -8.10 7.11
N ASP A 72 4.85 -7.77 5.82
CA ASP A 72 3.62 -7.72 5.06
C ASP A 72 2.91 -9.09 5.09
N ALA A 73 1.59 -9.06 5.15
CA ALA A 73 0.80 -10.27 5.17
C ALA A 73 -0.37 -10.18 4.19
N ILE A 74 -0.63 -11.32 3.53
CA ILE A 74 -1.79 -11.52 2.66
C ILE A 74 -2.67 -12.63 3.19
N SER A 75 -3.97 -12.50 3.00
CA SER A 75 -4.92 -13.59 3.21
C SER A 75 -5.17 -14.28 1.88
N VAL A 76 -5.03 -15.61 1.84
CA VAL A 76 -5.23 -16.41 0.62
C VAL A 76 -6.30 -17.47 0.87
N VAL A 77 -7.28 -17.52 -0.05
CA VAL A 77 -8.35 -18.52 -0.08
C VAL A 77 -8.19 -19.37 -1.32
N ALA A 78 -8.33 -20.68 -1.19
CA ALA A 78 -8.40 -21.61 -2.33
C ALA A 78 -9.70 -22.39 -2.32
N ASP A 79 -10.05 -23.03 -3.43
CA ASP A 79 -11.27 -23.82 -3.57
C ASP A 79 -11.47 -24.80 -2.40
N ASN A 80 -12.63 -24.70 -1.73
CA ASN A 80 -13.06 -25.56 -0.63
C ASN A 80 -12.09 -25.62 0.57
N GLN A 81 -11.29 -24.57 0.77
CA GLN A 81 -10.39 -24.45 1.92
C GLN A 81 -10.65 -23.14 2.66
N ASP A 82 -10.42 -23.16 3.96
CA ASP A 82 -10.45 -21.94 4.77
C ASP A 82 -9.29 -21.03 4.38
N ALA A 83 -9.47 -19.73 4.63
CA ALA A 83 -8.46 -18.75 4.35
C ALA A 83 -7.23 -18.94 5.25
N VAL A 84 -6.06 -18.79 4.65
CA VAL A 84 -4.76 -18.85 5.33
C VAL A 84 -4.03 -17.53 5.17
N THR A 85 -3.52 -17.00 6.28
CA THR A 85 -2.64 -15.83 6.26
C THR A 85 -1.21 -16.27 5.96
N TYR A 86 -0.61 -15.67 4.94
CA TYR A 86 0.81 -15.79 4.62
C TYR A 86 1.51 -14.47 4.93
N SER A 87 2.68 -14.54 5.56
CA SER A 87 3.54 -13.38 5.83
C SER A 87 4.83 -13.46 5.04
N TYR A 88 5.35 -12.29 4.69
CA TYR A 88 6.58 -12.13 3.95
C TYR A 88 7.74 -11.81 4.91
N ASP A 89 8.82 -12.59 4.85
CA ASP A 89 10.00 -12.41 5.70
C ASP A 89 11.11 -11.55 5.04
N GLY A 90 10.77 -10.84 3.96
CA GLY A 90 11.72 -10.10 3.13
C GLY A 90 12.33 -10.92 1.99
N THR A 91 12.10 -12.25 1.97
CA THR A 91 12.65 -13.17 0.96
C THR A 91 11.59 -14.12 0.43
N SER A 92 10.75 -14.66 1.30
CA SER A 92 9.77 -15.68 0.98
C SER A 92 8.45 -15.49 1.73
N TRP A 93 7.38 -16.03 1.17
CA TRP A 93 6.07 -16.10 1.80
C TRP A 93 5.91 -17.41 2.54
N SER A 94 5.46 -17.36 3.77
CA SER A 94 5.19 -18.55 4.58
C SER A 94 3.89 -18.41 5.38
N PRO A 95 3.19 -19.52 5.69
CA PRO A 95 2.02 -19.47 6.54
C PRO A 95 2.36 -18.86 7.91
N LYS A 96 1.55 -17.89 8.34
CA LYS A 96 1.75 -17.19 9.62
C LYS A 96 1.45 -18.08 10.83
N GLU A 97 0.49 -18.99 10.68
CA GLU A 97 0.08 -19.90 11.75
C GLU A 97 0.63 -21.31 11.55
N LYS A 98 1.15 -21.89 12.63
CA LYS A 98 1.74 -23.22 12.60
C LYS A 98 0.71 -24.30 12.23
N GLY A 99 1.02 -25.05 11.18
CA GLY A 99 0.20 -26.17 10.73
C GLY A 99 -1.00 -25.77 9.87
N LEU A 100 -1.21 -24.48 9.62
CA LEU A 100 -2.22 -24.00 8.69
C LEU A 100 -1.54 -23.62 7.36
N HIS A 101 -1.80 -24.35 6.30
CA HIS A 101 -1.40 -24.00 4.94
C HIS A 101 -2.42 -24.55 3.94
N LEU A 102 -2.49 -23.92 2.78
CA LEU A 102 -3.30 -24.43 1.68
C LEU A 102 -2.65 -25.68 1.07
N VAL A 103 -3.47 -26.60 0.60
CA VAL A 103 -3.02 -27.83 -0.03
C VAL A 103 -3.65 -27.99 -1.42
N TRP A 104 -2.90 -28.57 -2.35
CA TRP A 104 -3.43 -28.96 -3.65
C TRP A 104 -4.40 -30.13 -3.51
N ASN A 105 -5.70 -29.89 -3.68
CA ASN A 105 -6.74 -30.91 -3.71
C ASN A 105 -7.15 -31.31 -5.14
N SER A 106 -6.62 -30.59 -6.14
CA SER A 106 -6.78 -30.87 -7.59
C SER A 106 -5.60 -30.31 -8.38
N ASN A 107 -5.50 -30.69 -9.66
CA ASN A 107 -4.44 -30.19 -10.55
C ASN A 107 -4.62 -28.72 -10.96
N GLU A 108 -5.79 -28.15 -10.74
CA GLU A 108 -6.11 -26.76 -10.99
C GLU A 108 -7.08 -26.29 -9.91
N MET A 109 -6.81 -25.13 -9.33
CA MET A 109 -7.61 -24.54 -8.26
C MET A 109 -7.76 -23.04 -8.49
N ASN A 110 -8.88 -22.48 -8.01
CA ASN A 110 -9.08 -21.04 -7.96
C ASN A 110 -8.54 -20.49 -6.65
N PHE A 111 -7.85 -19.36 -6.76
CA PHE A 111 -7.31 -18.63 -5.63
C PHE A 111 -7.88 -17.23 -5.59
N LYS A 112 -8.12 -16.74 -4.38
CA LYS A 112 -8.34 -15.33 -4.08
C LYS A 112 -7.34 -14.91 -3.04
N ALA A 113 -6.79 -13.70 -3.17
CA ALA A 113 -5.89 -13.15 -2.18
C ALA A 113 -6.21 -11.68 -1.92
N PHE A 114 -5.92 -11.22 -0.71
CA PHE A 114 -6.22 -9.88 -0.22
C PHE A 114 -5.03 -9.34 0.57
N TYR A 115 -4.71 -8.08 0.34
CA TYR A 115 -3.72 -7.32 1.11
C TYR A 115 -4.37 -6.01 1.57
N PRO A 116 -4.10 -5.55 2.79
CA PRO A 116 -3.42 -6.27 3.87
C PRO A 116 -4.28 -7.43 4.40
N ALA A 117 -3.66 -8.44 5.00
CA ALA A 117 -4.40 -9.52 5.64
C ALA A 117 -5.18 -8.98 6.84
N ASN A 118 -6.47 -9.31 6.91
CA ASN A 118 -7.29 -8.97 8.06
C ASN A 118 -7.16 -10.07 9.12
N ALA A 119 -6.68 -9.72 10.31
CA ALA A 119 -6.50 -10.66 11.41
C ALA A 119 -7.83 -11.25 11.94
N ASN A 120 -8.95 -10.54 11.73
CA ASN A 120 -10.27 -10.93 12.25
C ASN A 120 -11.15 -11.60 11.20
N ASP A 121 -10.84 -11.42 9.92
CA ASP A 121 -11.58 -12.01 8.80
C ASP A 121 -10.61 -12.38 7.70
N ALA A 122 -10.17 -13.64 7.72
CA ALA A 122 -9.25 -14.16 6.72
C ALA A 122 -9.89 -14.27 5.32
N SER A 123 -11.22 -14.27 5.21
CA SER A 123 -11.95 -14.26 3.93
C SER A 123 -12.12 -12.85 3.34
N PHE A 124 -11.46 -11.89 3.88
CA PHE A 124 -11.48 -10.45 3.67
C PHE A 124 -12.01 -9.99 2.30
N THR A 125 -13.29 -9.67 2.25
CA THR A 125 -13.95 -9.12 1.06
C THR A 125 -14.34 -7.66 1.24
N ASP A 126 -14.26 -7.18 2.47
CA ASP A 126 -14.68 -5.85 2.87
C ASP A 126 -13.46 -5.03 3.30
N PHE A 127 -13.38 -3.80 2.84
CA PHE A 127 -12.35 -2.84 3.22
C PHE A 127 -13.01 -1.50 3.52
N THR A 128 -12.74 -0.94 4.68
CA THR A 128 -13.22 0.40 5.05
C THR A 128 -12.06 1.40 4.97
N LEU A 129 -12.32 2.55 4.37
CA LEU A 129 -11.34 3.63 4.31
C LEU A 129 -10.92 4.06 5.72
N PRO A 130 -9.61 4.19 5.99
CA PRO A 130 -9.14 4.82 7.21
C PRO A 130 -9.53 6.32 7.20
N THR A 131 -9.76 6.86 8.38
CA THR A 131 -10.10 8.29 8.54
C THR A 131 -8.86 9.21 8.49
N ALA A 132 -7.67 8.67 8.64
CA ALA A 132 -6.42 9.40 8.58
C ALA A 132 -5.24 8.50 8.23
N TYR A 133 -4.25 9.08 7.58
CA TYR A 133 -2.91 8.53 7.41
C TYR A 133 -1.93 9.41 8.20
N ASN A 134 -1.23 8.84 9.16
CA ASN A 134 -0.31 9.56 10.04
C ASN A 134 1.16 9.22 9.75
N SER A 135 1.39 8.17 8.96
CA SER A 135 2.73 7.69 8.61
C SER A 135 2.74 7.02 7.23
N VAL A 136 3.93 6.70 6.75
CA VAL A 136 4.13 5.92 5.52
C VAL A 136 3.61 4.49 5.70
N GLU A 137 3.74 3.94 6.90
CA GLU A 137 3.24 2.62 7.28
C GLU A 137 1.71 2.57 7.22
N ASP A 138 1.01 3.63 7.68
CA ASP A 138 -0.44 3.73 7.56
C ASP A 138 -0.88 3.72 6.09
N LEU A 139 -0.14 4.45 5.22
CA LEU A 139 -0.39 4.43 3.78
C LEU A 139 -0.17 3.03 3.18
N ALA A 140 0.89 2.34 3.59
CA ALA A 140 1.16 0.97 3.13
C ALA A 140 0.01 0.02 3.52
N LEU A 141 -0.45 0.07 4.76
CA LEU A 141 -1.59 -0.72 5.25
C LEU A 141 -2.93 -0.33 4.62
N GLY A 142 -3.03 0.89 4.11
CA GLY A 142 -4.20 1.38 3.36
C GLY A 142 -4.19 1.00 1.87
N ASP A 143 -3.12 0.42 1.35
CA ASP A 143 -3.00 0.04 -0.07
C ASP A 143 -3.70 -1.29 -0.35
N TYR A 144 -5.04 -1.29 -0.33
CA TYR A 144 -5.84 -2.48 -0.56
C TYR A 144 -5.62 -3.06 -1.96
N MET A 145 -5.24 -4.34 -1.99
CA MET A 145 -4.97 -5.08 -3.22
C MET A 145 -5.67 -6.44 -3.21
N THR A 146 -6.04 -6.93 -4.39
CA THR A 146 -6.68 -8.24 -4.53
C THR A 146 -6.08 -9.04 -5.67
N PHE A 147 -6.22 -10.36 -5.56
CA PHE A 147 -6.01 -11.30 -6.66
C PHE A 147 -7.21 -12.23 -6.76
N SER A 148 -7.60 -12.62 -7.97
CA SER A 148 -8.57 -13.68 -8.22
C SER A 148 -8.22 -14.37 -9.54
N GLY A 149 -8.01 -15.69 -9.50
CA GLY A 149 -7.70 -16.44 -10.71
C GLY A 149 -7.41 -17.90 -10.45
N SER A 150 -7.44 -18.69 -11.53
CA SER A 150 -7.07 -20.11 -11.51
C SER A 150 -5.56 -20.27 -11.63
N ARG A 151 -5.02 -21.27 -10.95
CA ARG A 151 -3.61 -21.68 -11.05
C ARG A 151 -3.53 -23.20 -11.14
N LYS A 152 -2.59 -23.67 -11.95
CA LYS A 152 -2.32 -25.10 -12.11
C LYS A 152 -1.16 -25.53 -11.24
N ARG A 153 -1.29 -26.72 -10.66
CA ARG A 153 -0.19 -27.35 -9.93
C ARG A 153 0.96 -27.61 -10.90
N SER A 154 2.14 -27.05 -10.63
CA SER A 154 3.35 -27.36 -11.36
C SER A 154 3.93 -28.69 -10.93
N SER A 155 4.54 -29.46 -11.87
CA SER A 155 5.26 -30.71 -11.55
C SER A 155 6.47 -30.45 -10.64
N ASP A 156 7.04 -29.25 -10.70
CA ASP A 156 8.27 -28.86 -10.00
C ASP A 156 7.98 -28.13 -8.69
N ASN A 157 6.70 -27.95 -8.36
CA ASN A 157 6.21 -27.24 -7.17
C ASN A 157 6.75 -25.80 -7.03
N ASP A 158 6.90 -25.11 -8.16
CA ASP A 158 7.49 -23.77 -8.27
C ASP A 158 6.69 -22.65 -7.57
N GLY A 159 5.59 -23.03 -6.93
CA GLY A 159 4.73 -22.09 -6.23
C GLY A 159 3.63 -21.49 -7.10
N VAL A 160 2.68 -20.87 -6.42
CA VAL A 160 1.57 -20.12 -7.00
C VAL A 160 1.92 -18.65 -6.96
N ASN A 161 2.13 -18.03 -8.12
CA ASN A 161 2.36 -16.60 -8.22
C ASN A 161 1.03 -15.85 -8.22
N LEU A 162 0.84 -14.95 -7.23
CA LEU A 162 -0.32 -14.10 -7.07
C LEU A 162 0.03 -12.67 -7.51
N GLU A 163 -0.47 -12.27 -8.65
CA GLU A 163 -0.30 -10.91 -9.18
C GLU A 163 -1.36 -10.01 -8.56
N MET A 164 -1.02 -9.33 -7.48
CA MET A 164 -1.95 -8.49 -6.71
C MET A 164 -2.25 -7.20 -7.45
N GLU A 165 -3.52 -6.90 -7.65
CA GLU A 165 -3.98 -5.66 -8.28
C GLU A 165 -4.37 -4.62 -7.24
N ARG A 166 -3.83 -3.40 -7.35
CA ARG A 166 -4.26 -2.26 -6.53
C ARG A 166 -5.71 -1.90 -6.80
N LYS A 167 -6.46 -1.76 -5.72
CA LYS A 167 -7.86 -1.32 -5.76
C LYS A 167 -8.02 0.13 -5.27
N MET A 168 -6.96 0.72 -4.74
CA MET A 168 -6.96 2.09 -4.25
C MET A 168 -6.56 3.10 -5.33
N VAL A 169 -6.89 4.34 -5.07
CA VAL A 169 -6.46 5.53 -5.82
C VAL A 169 -5.54 6.34 -4.92
N ARG A 170 -4.39 6.74 -5.43
CA ARG A 170 -3.49 7.63 -4.71
C ARG A 170 -3.82 9.09 -5.06
N ILE A 171 -4.06 9.89 -4.04
CA ILE A 171 -4.23 11.33 -4.13
C ILE A 171 -2.96 11.99 -3.60
N VAL A 172 -2.36 12.85 -4.39
CA VAL A 172 -1.20 13.66 -4.03
C VAL A 172 -1.59 15.12 -4.16
N VAL A 173 -1.34 15.91 -3.11
CA VAL A 173 -1.70 17.34 -3.11
C VAL A 173 -0.46 18.16 -2.79
N GLY A 174 -0.13 19.10 -3.66
CA GLY A 174 0.99 20.01 -3.49
C GLY A 174 0.64 21.45 -3.91
N LEU A 175 1.41 22.40 -3.43
CA LEU A 175 1.35 23.77 -3.95
C LEU A 175 2.21 23.86 -5.21
N ARG A 176 1.71 24.59 -6.18
CA ARG A 176 2.52 24.98 -7.33
C ARG A 176 3.40 26.17 -6.97
N ASP A 177 4.68 26.04 -7.23
CA ASP A 177 5.63 27.14 -7.13
C ASP A 177 5.32 28.16 -8.26
N VAL A 178 4.72 29.30 -7.90
CA VAL A 178 4.26 30.29 -8.88
C VAL A 178 5.25 31.44 -8.96
N ASN A 179 6.40 31.19 -9.55
CA ASN A 179 7.32 32.27 -9.93
C ASN A 179 7.25 32.69 -11.43
N VAL A 180 6.15 32.38 -12.12
CA VAL A 180 6.12 32.54 -13.57
C VAL A 180 5.10 33.59 -14.00
N TRP A 181 4.81 34.61 -13.64
CA TRP A 181 3.95 35.73 -14.13
C TRP A 181 3.29 36.54 -12.98
N GLY A 182 4.11 37.22 -12.15
CA GLY A 182 3.68 38.47 -11.56
C GLY A 182 2.49 38.51 -10.58
N ASP A 183 1.83 37.42 -10.32
CA ASP A 183 0.83 37.34 -9.28
C ASP A 183 1.52 37.05 -7.96
N THR A 184 1.49 38.03 -7.08
CA THR A 184 2.02 37.94 -5.73
C THR A 184 1.23 36.90 -4.95
N MET A 185 1.71 35.63 -4.95
CA MET A 185 1.42 34.76 -3.85
C MET A 185 1.97 35.41 -2.57
N ASP A 186 1.23 35.30 -1.46
CA ASP A 186 1.80 35.62 -0.17
C ASP A 186 3.02 34.71 0.02
N GLU A 187 4.21 35.31 -0.13
CA GLU A 187 5.47 34.57 -0.08
C GLU A 187 5.54 33.85 1.26
N GLY A 188 5.62 32.52 1.20
CA GLY A 188 5.84 31.67 2.37
C GLY A 188 4.63 30.95 2.93
N LEU A 189 3.48 30.86 2.26
CA LEU A 189 2.39 29.98 2.69
C LEU A 189 2.73 28.51 2.40
N GLU A 190 2.47 27.64 3.35
CA GLU A 190 2.64 26.18 3.24
C GLU A 190 1.31 25.49 3.47
N LEU A 191 1.14 24.32 2.85
CA LEU A 191 0.07 23.40 3.22
C LEU A 191 0.32 22.86 4.63
N THR A 192 -0.66 23.01 5.51
CA THR A 192 -0.60 22.51 6.89
C THR A 192 -1.49 21.31 7.13
N GLU A 193 -2.62 21.21 6.40
CA GLU A 193 -3.54 20.09 6.48
C GLU A 193 -4.27 19.89 5.14
N VAL A 194 -4.50 18.64 4.77
CA VAL A 194 -5.36 18.26 3.65
C VAL A 194 -6.27 17.14 4.10
N ILE A 195 -7.58 17.32 3.91
CA ILE A 195 -8.62 16.32 4.17
C ILE A 195 -9.34 16.05 2.87
N ILE A 196 -9.37 14.81 2.43
CA ILE A 196 -10.07 14.35 1.22
C ILE A 196 -11.47 13.88 1.62
N HIS A 197 -12.46 14.22 0.80
CA HIS A 197 -13.88 13.85 0.96
C HIS A 197 -14.34 13.02 -0.23
N PRO A 198 -13.99 11.71 -0.29
CA PRO A 198 -14.44 10.86 -1.39
C PRO A 198 -15.93 10.61 -1.30
N ASN A 199 -16.58 10.34 -2.45
CA ASN A 199 -17.99 9.91 -2.49
C ASN A 199 -18.11 8.38 -2.40
N THR A 200 -17.15 7.72 -1.78
CA THR A 200 -17.04 6.28 -1.57
C THR A 200 -16.41 5.99 -0.22
N ASN A 201 -16.71 4.84 0.41
CA ASN A 201 -16.24 4.52 1.76
C ASN A 201 -15.60 3.12 1.88
N GLY A 202 -14.98 2.62 0.84
CA GLY A 202 -14.33 1.32 0.90
C GLY A 202 -14.89 0.33 -0.12
N TYR A 203 -14.75 -0.95 0.19
CA TYR A 203 -15.24 -2.08 -0.59
C TYR A 203 -16.11 -2.98 0.27
N SER A 204 -17.18 -3.53 -0.32
CA SER A 204 -17.95 -4.63 0.25
C SER A 204 -18.21 -5.67 -0.83
N ASN A 205 -17.90 -6.93 -0.53
CA ASN A 205 -17.94 -8.04 -1.50
C ASN A 205 -17.20 -7.74 -2.82
N GLY A 206 -16.11 -6.94 -2.74
CA GLY A 206 -15.30 -6.56 -3.90
C GLY A 206 -15.84 -5.39 -4.71
N GLU A 207 -17.00 -4.85 -4.36
CA GLU A 207 -17.61 -3.69 -5.00
C GLU A 207 -17.38 -2.41 -4.18
N VAL A 208 -17.18 -1.29 -4.87
CA VAL A 208 -17.01 0.03 -4.23
C VAL A 208 -18.30 0.42 -3.52
N VAL A 209 -18.20 0.82 -2.26
CA VAL A 209 -19.34 1.30 -1.45
C VAL A 209 -19.55 2.79 -1.65
N PRO A 210 -20.68 3.22 -2.24
CA PRO A 210 -21.02 4.64 -2.34
C PRO A 210 -21.21 5.29 -0.96
N ALA A 211 -20.86 6.57 -0.86
CA ALA A 211 -21.09 7.36 0.35
C ALA A 211 -21.40 8.82 -0.01
N ASP A 212 -21.99 9.56 0.93
CA ASP A 212 -22.02 11.02 0.82
C ASP A 212 -20.63 11.57 1.19
N SER A 213 -20.08 12.43 0.35
CA SER A 213 -18.77 13.06 0.59
C SER A 213 -18.74 13.92 1.86
N LYS A 214 -19.88 14.23 2.44
CA LYS A 214 -19.97 14.91 3.74
C LYS A 214 -19.74 13.98 4.92
N ASP A 215 -19.98 12.69 4.74
CA ASP A 215 -19.93 11.69 5.80
C ASP A 215 -18.58 10.96 5.82
N VAL A 216 -17.78 11.08 4.75
CA VAL A 216 -16.46 10.44 4.63
C VAL A 216 -15.39 11.50 4.57
N SER A 217 -14.37 11.35 5.41
CA SER A 217 -13.19 12.21 5.42
C SER A 217 -11.95 11.39 5.67
N VAL A 218 -10.91 11.68 4.89
CA VAL A 218 -9.61 11.02 4.98
C VAL A 218 -8.54 12.09 5.13
N LYS A 219 -7.93 12.20 6.30
CA LYS A 219 -6.81 13.11 6.53
C LYS A 219 -5.57 12.56 5.84
N ALA A 220 -4.98 13.37 4.96
CA ALA A 220 -3.78 13.00 4.22
C ALA A 220 -2.51 13.13 5.07
N TYR A 221 -1.54 12.26 4.81
CA TYR A 221 -0.21 12.29 5.41
C TYR A 221 0.66 13.37 4.79
N LYS A 222 1.26 14.25 5.60
CA LYS A 222 2.25 15.23 5.15
C LYS A 222 3.62 14.56 5.06
N HIS A 223 4.14 14.43 3.84
CA HIS A 223 5.46 13.86 3.59
C HIS A 223 6.56 14.94 3.66
N THR A 224 7.81 14.51 3.76
CA THR A 224 8.98 15.39 3.87
C THR A 224 9.27 16.22 2.63
N ASP A 225 8.70 15.86 1.47
CA ASP A 225 8.75 16.65 0.22
C ASP A 225 7.77 17.84 0.21
N GLY A 226 7.02 18.04 1.30
CA GLY A 226 6.03 19.10 1.45
C GLY A 226 4.67 18.79 0.83
N LYS A 227 4.49 17.65 0.18
CA LYS A 227 3.20 17.21 -0.36
C LYS A 227 2.42 16.37 0.66
N PHE A 228 1.13 16.26 0.41
CA PHE A 228 0.20 15.44 1.16
C PHE A 228 -0.25 14.24 0.34
N TYR A 229 -0.33 13.09 0.99
CA TYR A 229 -0.64 11.81 0.35
C TYR A 229 -1.80 11.13 1.08
N ALA A 230 -2.76 10.63 0.31
CA ALA A 230 -3.86 9.81 0.80
C ALA A 230 -4.18 8.69 -0.19
N LEU A 231 -4.67 7.58 0.30
CA LEU A 231 -5.28 6.53 -0.49
C LEU A 231 -6.78 6.54 -0.26
N ILE A 232 -7.54 6.53 -1.34
CA ILE A 232 -9.00 6.47 -1.30
C ILE A 232 -9.50 5.36 -2.22
N THR A 233 -10.71 4.90 -2.03
CA THR A 233 -11.39 4.08 -3.03
C THR A 233 -11.72 4.89 -4.28
N PRO A 234 -11.84 4.26 -5.46
CA PRO A 234 -12.27 4.95 -6.66
C PRO A 234 -13.52 5.78 -6.42
N THR A 235 -13.50 7.03 -6.81
CA THR A 235 -14.66 7.91 -6.72
C THR A 235 -15.60 7.65 -7.89
N MET A 236 -16.91 7.75 -7.62
CA MET A 236 -17.91 7.57 -8.66
C MET A 236 -18.02 8.81 -9.55
N PRO A 237 -18.34 8.63 -10.84
CA PRO A 237 -18.67 9.74 -11.72
C PRO A 237 -19.80 10.58 -11.13
N VAL A 238 -19.69 11.89 -11.24
CA VAL A 238 -20.71 12.84 -10.83
C VAL A 238 -21.27 13.53 -12.07
N SER A 239 -22.60 13.70 -12.12
CA SER A 239 -23.21 14.49 -13.20
C SER A 239 -22.89 15.98 -13.01
N ASP A 240 -22.87 16.73 -14.12
CA ASP A 240 -22.58 18.18 -14.14
C ASP A 240 -23.44 19.00 -13.16
N MET A 241 -24.60 18.46 -12.77
CA MET A 241 -25.50 19.07 -11.80
C MET A 241 -24.95 19.05 -10.37
N TYR A 242 -23.91 18.22 -10.09
CA TYR A 242 -23.27 18.07 -8.77
C TYR A 242 -21.84 18.65 -8.72
N ASN A 243 -21.50 19.60 -9.59
CA ASN A 243 -20.21 20.33 -9.59
C ASN A 243 -19.86 21.02 -8.27
N TYR A 244 -20.71 20.91 -7.26
CA TYR A 244 -20.57 21.52 -5.95
C TYR A 244 -20.19 20.53 -4.84
N LEU A 245 -19.90 19.27 -5.16
CA LEU A 245 -19.45 18.33 -4.12
C LEU A 245 -18.08 18.75 -3.60
N LEU A 246 -18.03 18.88 -2.29
CA LEU A 246 -16.77 19.07 -1.58
C LEU A 246 -15.87 17.85 -1.86
N PHE A 247 -14.68 18.10 -2.37
CA PHE A 247 -13.71 17.03 -2.62
C PHE A 247 -12.54 17.06 -1.64
N MET A 248 -12.06 18.24 -1.29
CA MET A 248 -11.05 18.36 -0.24
C MET A 248 -11.21 19.66 0.54
N THR A 249 -10.80 19.62 1.79
CA THR A 249 -10.57 20.78 2.64
C THR A 249 -9.07 20.93 2.82
N VAL A 250 -8.57 22.13 2.61
CA VAL A 250 -7.13 22.45 2.62
C VAL A 250 -6.88 23.58 3.57
N LYS A 251 -5.91 23.42 4.49
CA LYS A 251 -5.41 24.50 5.31
C LYS A 251 -4.02 24.92 4.87
N VAL A 252 -3.79 26.21 4.88
CA VAL A 252 -2.50 26.84 4.63
C VAL A 252 -2.17 27.81 5.77
N ALA A 253 -0.89 27.95 6.06
CA ALA A 253 -0.39 28.93 7.03
C ALA A 253 1.03 29.35 6.65
N LYS A 254 1.53 30.42 7.28
CA LYS A 254 2.96 30.74 7.23
C LYS A 254 3.76 29.69 8.02
N PRO A 255 5.06 29.52 7.75
CA PRO A 255 5.90 28.55 8.46
C PRO A 255 5.93 28.72 9.98
N ASP A 256 5.64 29.94 10.47
CA ASP A 256 5.51 30.23 11.90
C ASP A 256 4.12 29.89 12.49
N GLY A 257 3.23 29.34 11.66
CA GLY A 257 1.86 28.96 12.03
C GLY A 257 0.87 30.13 12.07
N THR A 258 1.30 31.34 11.72
CA THR A 258 0.39 32.49 11.67
C THR A 258 -0.37 32.56 10.33
N GLY A 259 -1.51 33.25 10.33
CA GLY A 259 -2.28 33.49 9.11
C GLY A 259 -2.93 32.23 8.54
N GLU A 260 -3.30 31.26 9.40
CA GLU A 260 -4.01 30.06 8.97
C GLU A 260 -5.30 30.42 8.22
N GLN A 261 -5.49 29.82 7.06
CA GLN A 261 -6.66 29.94 6.22
C GLN A 261 -7.11 28.54 5.80
N GLU A 262 -8.44 28.36 5.70
CA GLU A 262 -9.06 27.12 5.25
C GLU A 262 -9.82 27.35 3.96
N PHE A 263 -9.64 26.43 3.01
CA PHE A 263 -10.26 26.48 1.70
C PHE A 263 -10.98 25.18 1.39
N GLU A 264 -12.12 25.26 0.72
CA GLU A 264 -12.84 24.14 0.16
C GLU A 264 -12.54 23.99 -1.33
N VAL A 265 -12.08 22.81 -1.74
CA VAL A 265 -11.91 22.44 -3.15
C VAL A 265 -13.04 21.53 -3.55
N ARG A 266 -13.85 21.97 -4.51
CA ARG A 266 -15.10 21.31 -4.94
C ARG A 266 -15.00 20.63 -6.31
N ARG A 267 -13.79 20.22 -6.72
CA ARG A 267 -13.58 19.58 -8.02
C ARG A 267 -13.13 18.14 -7.84
N ILE A 268 -14.02 17.20 -8.21
CA ILE A 268 -13.65 15.82 -8.49
C ILE A 268 -13.52 15.72 -10.03
N PRO A 269 -12.61 14.89 -10.59
CA PRO A 269 -12.70 14.58 -12.01
C PRO A 269 -14.12 14.12 -12.34
N HIS A 270 -14.79 14.73 -13.32
CA HIS A 270 -16.17 14.40 -13.65
C HIS A 270 -16.38 12.92 -13.96
N THR A 271 -15.35 12.27 -14.50
CA THR A 271 -15.32 10.84 -14.82
C THR A 271 -15.15 9.94 -13.59
N GLY A 272 -14.96 10.53 -12.39
CA GLY A 272 -14.49 9.79 -11.22
C GLY A 272 -12.99 9.49 -11.28
N THR A 273 -12.54 8.63 -10.37
CA THR A 273 -11.14 8.18 -10.33
C THR A 273 -11.05 6.67 -10.51
N GLU A 274 -9.96 6.18 -11.08
CA GLU A 274 -9.76 4.77 -11.41
C GLU A 274 -8.81 4.09 -10.44
N ALA A 275 -9.15 2.85 -10.05
CA ALA A 275 -8.30 2.00 -9.21
C ALA A 275 -6.90 1.84 -9.83
N GLY A 276 -5.87 1.90 -9.02
CA GLY A 276 -4.47 1.78 -9.43
C GLY A 276 -3.96 3.00 -10.19
N SER A 277 -4.63 4.15 -10.10
CA SER A 277 -4.17 5.41 -10.67
C SER A 277 -3.74 6.39 -9.57
N SER A 278 -2.83 7.30 -9.91
CA SER A 278 -2.37 8.37 -9.04
C SER A 278 -2.79 9.71 -9.62
N TYR A 279 -3.47 10.51 -8.81
CA TYR A 279 -3.94 11.85 -9.16
C TYR A 279 -3.15 12.86 -8.35
N GLU A 280 -2.34 13.69 -8.99
CA GLU A 280 -1.57 14.75 -8.36
C GLU A 280 -2.24 16.10 -8.63
N TYR A 281 -2.69 16.73 -7.56
CA TYR A 281 -3.34 18.05 -7.55
C TYR A 281 -2.32 19.13 -7.23
N PHE A 282 -2.10 20.03 -8.16
CA PHE A 282 -1.30 21.22 -7.95
C PHE A 282 -2.24 22.37 -7.63
N LEU A 283 -2.16 22.88 -6.40
CA LEU A 283 -3.00 23.95 -5.92
C LEU A 283 -2.27 25.29 -6.09
N LYS A 284 -3.01 26.32 -6.48
CA LYS A 284 -2.56 27.70 -6.52
C LYS A 284 -3.39 28.52 -5.54
N ILE A 285 -2.71 29.24 -4.65
CA ILE A 285 -3.36 30.15 -3.73
C ILE A 285 -3.47 31.52 -4.41
N GLY A 286 -4.71 31.98 -4.62
CA GLY A 286 -5.01 33.36 -5.01
C GLY A 286 -5.15 34.27 -3.78
N LYS A 287 -5.52 35.54 -3.98
CA LYS A 287 -5.67 36.50 -2.90
C LYS A 287 -6.78 36.14 -1.92
N ASP A 288 -7.88 35.62 -2.42
CA ASP A 288 -9.09 35.31 -1.65
C ASP A 288 -9.64 33.89 -1.95
N GLU A 289 -8.93 33.07 -2.73
CA GLU A 289 -9.36 31.73 -3.14
C GLU A 289 -8.19 30.80 -3.35
N LEU A 290 -8.46 29.51 -3.25
CA LEU A 290 -7.54 28.44 -3.64
C LEU A 290 -8.15 27.72 -4.83
N VAL A 291 -7.40 27.60 -5.90
CA VAL A 291 -7.84 26.93 -7.13
C VAL A 291 -6.98 25.73 -7.44
N VAL A 292 -7.56 24.73 -8.06
CA VAL A 292 -6.80 23.64 -8.67
C VAL A 292 -6.24 24.15 -9.98
N ASP A 293 -4.93 24.35 -10.03
CA ASP A 293 -4.24 24.83 -11.22
C ASP A 293 -4.03 23.70 -12.23
N LYS A 294 -3.69 22.51 -11.75
CA LYS A 294 -3.43 21.33 -12.59
C LYS A 294 -3.72 20.04 -11.86
N ILE A 295 -4.25 19.05 -12.59
CA ILE A 295 -4.30 17.66 -12.14
C ILE A 295 -3.46 16.84 -13.12
N THR A 296 -2.52 16.07 -12.61
CA THR A 296 -1.77 15.08 -13.38
C THR A 296 -2.22 13.68 -12.98
N VAL A 297 -2.58 12.87 -13.97
CA VAL A 297 -2.94 11.48 -13.77
C VAL A 297 -1.83 10.58 -14.29
N SER A 298 -1.41 9.61 -13.50
CA SER A 298 -0.43 8.60 -13.89
C SER A 298 -0.92 7.22 -13.49
N ASP A 299 -0.48 6.21 -14.23
CA ASP A 299 -0.72 4.83 -13.84
C ASP A 299 0.14 4.49 -12.62
N TRP A 300 -0.52 4.07 -11.56
CA TRP A 300 0.14 3.62 -10.33
C TRP A 300 0.38 2.11 -10.33
N LYS A 301 -0.21 1.40 -11.31
CA LYS A 301 -0.10 -0.07 -11.42
C LYS A 301 1.27 -0.51 -11.94
N THR A 302 1.84 0.24 -12.88
CA THR A 302 3.04 -0.15 -13.61
C THR A 302 4.17 0.86 -13.56
N GLY A 303 3.98 2.03 -12.94
CA GLY A 303 4.98 3.10 -12.91
C GLY A 303 5.23 3.78 -14.26
N GLU A 304 4.42 3.50 -15.27
CA GLU A 304 4.46 4.25 -16.53
C GLU A 304 3.60 5.52 -16.41
N ALA A 305 4.22 6.67 -16.61
CA ALA A 305 3.49 7.92 -16.75
C ALA A 305 2.64 7.88 -18.02
N ILE A 306 1.32 8.07 -17.88
CA ILE A 306 0.46 8.27 -19.04
C ILE A 306 0.81 9.63 -19.63
N PRO A 307 1.34 9.70 -20.87
CA PRO A 307 1.67 10.98 -21.46
C PRO A 307 0.39 11.79 -21.67
N GLY A 308 0.27 12.92 -20.99
CA GLY A 308 -0.64 14.00 -21.38
C GLY A 308 -2.08 13.85 -20.93
N GLY A 309 -2.31 13.64 -19.65
CA GLY A 309 -3.57 14.05 -19.06
C GLY A 309 -3.58 15.56 -18.84
N GLU A 310 -3.77 16.35 -19.88
CA GLU A 310 -4.11 17.77 -19.69
C GLU A 310 -5.49 17.83 -19.04
N ALA A 311 -5.56 18.48 -17.87
CA ALA A 311 -6.84 18.90 -17.36
C ALA A 311 -7.46 19.82 -18.41
N LEU A 312 -8.62 19.44 -18.92
CA LEU A 312 -9.38 20.30 -19.80
C LEU A 312 -9.75 21.54 -18.99
N ASP A 313 -9.15 22.67 -19.34
CA ASP A 313 -9.62 23.98 -18.94
C ASP A 313 -10.99 24.19 -19.61
N ASP A 314 -12.02 24.36 -18.82
CA ASP A 314 -13.27 25.01 -19.22
C ASP A 314 -13.27 26.44 -18.71
#